data_09eb020e2f86eac6ec6daefa6ff59512
#
_entry.id   09eb020e2f86eac6ec6daefa6ff59512
#
_cell.length_a   1.000
_cell.length_b   1.000
_cell.length_c   1.000
_cell.angle_alpha   90.00
_cell.angle_beta   90.00
_cell.angle_gamma   90.00
#
_symmetry.space_group_name_H-M   'P 1'
#
loop_
_entity.id
_entity.type
_entity.pdbx_description
1 polymer ?
#
loop_
_entity_poly.entity_id
_entity_poly.type
_entity_poly.pdbx_seq_one_letter_code
_entity_poly.pdbx_strand_id
1 'polypeptide(L)'
;MGFVPLHNHSDYSLLDGASQISKIVDRACDLGMESIALTDHGVMYGVLDLVKKCREKGIKPIIGNEMYVINGSIDDPQPKKEKRYHLVVLAKNHIGYKNLVKLTTISHLNGMRGRGIFSRPCIDKFLLNKYKDGLIVSTACLGGEIPQAILKGRLDVAEDIALWYKKLFADDFYLEIQDHGSIEDRIVNVELLKIGKKHQIKVIATNDAHYISNMDVESHDALLCVLTGKLISDEKRLRYTGTEYILSLIHISEPTRHRG
;
A
#
# COMPACT_ATOMS: atom_id res chain seq x y z
N MET A 1 -16.51 -15.88 6.30
CA MET A 1 -16.09 -14.57 5.76
C MET A 1 -14.96 -14.83 4.78
N GLY A 2 -15.08 -14.34 3.55
CA GLY A 2 -14.02 -14.47 2.55
C GLY A 2 -12.92 -13.43 2.79
N PHE A 3 -11.72 -13.70 2.27
CA PHE A 3 -10.62 -12.73 2.25
C PHE A 3 -10.96 -11.57 1.31
N VAL A 4 -10.64 -10.34 1.72
CA VAL A 4 -10.77 -9.13 0.91
C VAL A 4 -9.40 -8.49 0.78
N PRO A 5 -8.80 -8.46 -0.42
CA PRO A 5 -7.51 -7.82 -0.64
C PRO A 5 -7.67 -6.29 -0.61
N LEU A 6 -6.99 -5.65 0.35
CA LEU A 6 -7.11 -4.21 0.60
C LEU A 6 -5.93 -3.39 0.08
N HIS A 7 -4.86 -4.04 -0.41
CA HIS A 7 -3.66 -3.42 -0.94
C HIS A 7 -3.27 -4.08 -2.26
N ASN A 8 -3.59 -3.44 -3.38
CA ASN A 8 -3.36 -3.97 -4.72
C ASN A 8 -3.03 -2.87 -5.71
N HIS A 9 -2.14 -3.17 -6.64
CA HIS A 9 -1.65 -2.28 -7.68
C HIS A 9 -2.07 -2.73 -9.06
N SER A 10 -2.54 -1.78 -9.87
CA SER A 10 -2.79 -1.99 -11.29
C SER A 10 -1.64 -1.44 -12.14
N ASP A 11 -1.78 -1.56 -13.46
CA ASP A 11 -0.90 -0.93 -14.46
C ASP A 11 -0.90 0.62 -14.40
N TYR A 12 -1.82 1.23 -13.65
CA TYR A 12 -1.77 2.66 -13.32
C TYR A 12 -0.77 3.00 -12.19
N SER A 13 -0.25 2.03 -11.45
CA SER A 13 1.01 2.15 -10.67
C SER A 13 2.18 2.08 -11.64
N LEU A 14 2.40 3.18 -12.39
CA LEU A 14 3.26 3.21 -13.58
C LEU A 14 4.66 2.63 -13.33
N LEU A 15 5.04 1.69 -14.20
CA LEU A 15 6.31 0.97 -14.19
C LEU A 15 6.55 0.09 -12.94
N ASP A 16 5.51 -0.17 -12.16
CA ASP A 16 5.56 -1.00 -10.97
C ASP A 16 4.44 -2.05 -10.95
N GLY A 17 3.17 -1.67 -11.10
CA GLY A 17 2.08 -2.63 -11.26
C GLY A 17 2.01 -3.19 -12.68
N ALA A 18 1.80 -4.51 -12.82
CA ALA A 18 1.65 -5.19 -14.11
C ALA A 18 0.22 -5.71 -14.36
N SER A 19 -0.71 -5.45 -13.46
CA SER A 19 -2.07 -5.99 -13.50
C SER A 19 -3.05 -5.03 -14.15
N GLN A 20 -3.68 -5.44 -15.26
CA GLN A 20 -4.82 -4.72 -15.81
C GLN A 20 -6.05 -4.84 -14.91
N ILE A 21 -6.79 -3.75 -14.70
CA ILE A 21 -7.95 -3.74 -13.79
C ILE A 21 -8.98 -4.81 -14.14
N SER A 22 -9.27 -5.04 -15.43
CA SER A 22 -10.18 -6.10 -15.84
C SER A 22 -9.73 -7.47 -15.35
N LYS A 23 -8.44 -7.78 -15.46
CA LYS A 23 -7.86 -9.05 -15.00
C LYS A 23 -7.84 -9.15 -13.47
N ILE A 24 -7.59 -8.05 -12.76
CA ILE A 24 -7.69 -8.00 -11.29
C ILE A 24 -9.09 -8.42 -10.85
N VAL A 25 -10.12 -7.82 -11.45
CA VAL A 25 -11.52 -8.09 -11.09
C VAL A 25 -11.93 -9.51 -11.49
N ASP A 26 -11.55 -9.98 -12.69
CA ASP A 26 -11.81 -11.35 -13.13
C ASP A 26 -11.15 -12.35 -12.16
N ARG A 27 -9.89 -12.14 -11.77
CA ARG A 27 -9.18 -12.98 -10.80
C ARG A 27 -9.84 -12.97 -9.42
N ALA A 28 -10.32 -11.83 -8.96
CA ALA A 28 -11.07 -11.74 -7.71
C ALA A 28 -12.34 -12.59 -7.74
N CYS A 29 -13.08 -12.57 -8.86
CA CYS A 29 -14.24 -13.45 -9.07
C CYS A 29 -13.85 -14.93 -9.04
N ASP A 30 -12.79 -15.33 -9.76
CA ASP A 30 -12.32 -16.71 -9.81
C ASP A 30 -11.93 -17.25 -8.42
N LEU A 31 -11.43 -16.37 -7.55
CA LEU A 31 -11.09 -16.67 -6.17
C LEU A 31 -12.28 -16.58 -5.19
N GLY A 32 -13.49 -16.27 -5.68
CA GLY A 32 -14.68 -16.13 -4.85
C GLY A 32 -14.67 -14.92 -3.91
N MET A 33 -13.91 -13.88 -4.24
CA MET A 33 -13.86 -12.66 -3.45
C MET A 33 -15.12 -11.81 -3.69
N GLU A 34 -15.72 -11.31 -2.61
CA GLU A 34 -16.91 -10.45 -2.67
C GLU A 34 -16.57 -8.95 -2.84
N SER A 35 -15.32 -8.60 -2.61
CA SER A 35 -14.85 -7.20 -2.65
C SER A 35 -13.37 -7.16 -3.02
N ILE A 36 -12.95 -6.06 -3.64
CA ILE A 36 -11.53 -5.80 -3.95
C ILE A 36 -11.22 -4.32 -3.86
N ALA A 37 -10.06 -3.98 -3.29
CA ALA A 37 -9.56 -2.61 -3.29
C ALA A 37 -8.59 -2.37 -4.46
N LEU A 38 -8.51 -1.10 -4.87
CA LEU A 38 -7.45 -0.58 -5.73
C LEU A 38 -6.74 0.54 -5.00
N THR A 39 -5.41 0.42 -4.87
CA THR A 39 -4.56 1.31 -4.07
C THR A 39 -3.29 1.66 -4.81
N ASP A 40 -3.42 2.11 -6.06
CA ASP A 40 -2.29 2.50 -6.90
C ASP A 40 -1.42 3.58 -6.25
N HIS A 41 -0.12 3.58 -6.55
CA HIS A 41 0.89 4.48 -5.99
C HIS A 41 0.60 5.96 -6.29
N GLY A 42 0.08 6.69 -5.31
CA GLY A 42 -0.15 8.12 -5.37
C GLY A 42 -1.23 8.57 -6.33
N VAL A 43 -1.97 7.67 -6.98
CA VAL A 43 -2.93 7.99 -8.03
C VAL A 43 -4.29 7.31 -7.82
N MET A 44 -5.31 7.80 -8.53
CA MET A 44 -6.67 7.24 -8.56
C MET A 44 -7.16 7.06 -10.01
N TYR A 45 -6.27 6.87 -10.97
CA TYR A 45 -6.61 6.84 -12.39
C TYR A 45 -7.55 5.69 -12.74
N GLY A 46 -7.32 4.51 -12.16
CA GLY A 46 -8.08 3.30 -12.43
C GLY A 46 -9.42 3.18 -11.71
N VAL A 47 -9.79 4.15 -10.85
CA VAL A 47 -10.98 4.02 -9.99
C VAL A 47 -12.27 3.84 -10.78
N LEU A 48 -12.46 4.58 -11.88
CA LEU A 48 -13.68 4.48 -12.68
C LEU A 48 -13.79 3.13 -13.39
N ASP A 49 -12.68 2.62 -13.91
CA ASP A 49 -12.62 1.31 -14.56
C ASP A 49 -12.88 0.19 -13.54
N LEU A 50 -12.29 0.29 -12.33
CA LEU A 50 -12.57 -0.63 -11.23
C LEU A 50 -14.07 -0.66 -10.91
N VAL A 51 -14.68 0.50 -10.68
CA VAL A 51 -16.10 0.60 -10.30
C VAL A 51 -16.99 0.01 -11.39
N LYS A 52 -16.74 0.34 -12.66
CA LYS A 52 -17.49 -0.21 -13.80
C LYS A 52 -17.35 -1.73 -13.86
N LYS A 53 -16.13 -2.25 -13.82
CA LYS A 53 -15.88 -3.69 -13.96
C LYS A 53 -16.41 -4.48 -12.77
N CYS A 54 -16.27 -3.98 -11.55
CA CYS A 54 -16.83 -4.61 -10.35
C CYS A 54 -18.36 -4.67 -10.41
N ARG A 55 -19.04 -3.62 -10.88
CA ARG A 55 -20.50 -3.63 -11.08
C ARG A 55 -20.93 -4.66 -12.11
N GLU A 56 -20.23 -4.80 -13.23
CA GLU A 56 -20.49 -5.81 -14.24
C GLU A 56 -20.38 -7.24 -13.68
N LYS A 57 -19.47 -7.47 -12.73
CA LYS A 57 -19.19 -8.77 -12.13
C LYS A 57 -19.92 -9.02 -10.79
N GLY A 58 -20.63 -8.05 -10.26
CA GLY A 58 -21.38 -8.18 -9.00
C GLY A 58 -20.51 -8.20 -7.75
N ILE A 59 -19.25 -7.72 -7.81
CA ILE A 59 -18.37 -7.57 -6.63
C ILE A 59 -18.26 -6.11 -6.20
N LYS A 60 -17.97 -5.89 -4.91
CA LYS A 60 -17.89 -4.56 -4.33
C LYS A 60 -16.53 -3.91 -4.56
N PRO A 61 -16.44 -2.76 -5.26
CA PRO A 61 -15.19 -2.00 -5.36
C PRO A 61 -14.91 -1.25 -4.05
N ILE A 62 -13.66 -1.28 -3.61
CA ILE A 62 -13.14 -0.46 -2.52
C ILE A 62 -12.14 0.52 -3.13
N ILE A 63 -12.39 1.80 -2.96
CA ILE A 63 -11.58 2.86 -3.57
C ILE A 63 -10.51 3.29 -2.58
N GLY A 64 -9.26 3.26 -3.02
CA GLY A 64 -8.10 3.64 -2.24
C GLY A 64 -7.01 4.31 -3.04
N ASN A 65 -5.91 4.58 -2.36
CA ASN A 65 -4.67 5.13 -2.90
C ASN A 65 -3.56 4.77 -1.90
N GLU A 66 -2.46 4.21 -2.36
CA GLU A 66 -1.25 4.12 -1.56
C GLU A 66 -0.50 5.44 -1.68
N MET A 67 -0.76 6.33 -0.72
CA MET A 67 -0.24 7.69 -0.71
C MET A 67 1.21 7.75 -0.22
N TYR A 68 1.95 8.73 -0.72
CA TYR A 68 3.27 9.09 -0.18
C TYR A 68 3.10 10.17 0.88
N VAL A 69 3.57 9.88 2.11
CA VAL A 69 3.52 10.81 3.24
C VAL A 69 4.92 11.27 3.61
N ILE A 70 5.07 12.57 3.87
CA ILE A 70 6.31 13.18 4.38
C ILE A 70 6.09 13.75 5.78
N ASN A 71 7.18 13.85 6.56
CA ASN A 71 7.13 14.42 7.91
C ASN A 71 7.31 15.94 7.93
N GLY A 72 7.86 16.54 6.87
CA GLY A 72 7.90 17.97 6.67
C GLY A 72 6.59 18.54 6.13
N SER A 73 6.64 19.74 5.55
CA SER A 73 5.50 20.39 4.89
C SER A 73 5.63 20.31 3.38
N ILE A 74 4.52 20.07 2.68
CA ILE A 74 4.49 20.19 1.22
C ILE A 74 4.65 21.64 0.75
N ASP A 75 4.38 22.62 1.62
CA ASP A 75 4.52 24.04 1.32
C ASP A 75 5.95 24.57 1.55
N ASP A 76 6.88 23.72 2.01
CA ASP A 76 8.28 24.13 2.17
C ASP A 76 8.91 24.41 0.79
N PRO A 77 9.31 25.66 0.50
CA PRO A 77 9.91 26.04 -0.77
C PRO A 77 11.32 25.46 -0.98
N GLN A 78 11.99 25.04 0.11
CA GLN A 78 13.31 24.44 0.09
C GLN A 78 13.29 23.08 0.82
N PRO A 79 12.56 22.08 0.33
CA PRO A 79 12.39 20.84 1.03
C PRO A 79 13.75 20.14 1.18
N LYS A 80 14.09 19.81 2.43
CA LYS A 80 15.21 18.91 2.72
C LYS A 80 14.96 17.56 2.04
N LYS A 81 16.02 16.80 1.81
CA LYS A 81 15.88 15.43 1.33
C LYS A 81 15.14 14.60 2.38
N GLU A 82 13.83 14.41 2.16
CA GLU A 82 12.95 13.69 3.05
C GLU A 82 12.63 12.30 2.53
N LYS A 83 12.39 11.38 3.46
CA LYS A 83 11.84 10.08 3.13
C LYS A 83 10.34 10.22 2.85
N ARG A 84 9.90 9.57 1.79
CA ARG A 84 8.50 9.46 1.40
C ARG A 84 8.03 8.10 1.87
N TYR A 85 7.09 8.07 2.81
CA TYR A 85 6.56 6.85 3.39
C TYR A 85 5.26 6.46 2.70
N HIS A 86 5.04 5.18 2.55
CA HIS A 86 3.80 4.65 2.03
C HIS A 86 2.71 4.64 3.12
N LEU A 87 1.49 4.90 2.71
CA LEU A 87 0.30 4.84 3.55
C LEU A 87 -0.89 4.43 2.71
N VAL A 88 -1.51 3.30 3.02
CA VAL A 88 -2.75 2.91 2.34
C VAL A 88 -3.90 3.71 2.93
N VAL A 89 -4.63 4.38 2.06
CA VAL A 89 -5.79 5.22 2.43
C VAL A 89 -7.00 4.77 1.62
N LEU A 90 -8.05 4.31 2.30
CA LEU A 90 -9.28 3.82 1.70
C LEU A 90 -10.45 4.76 2.00
N ALA A 91 -11.35 4.90 1.05
CA ALA A 91 -12.60 5.64 1.24
C ALA A 91 -13.63 4.76 1.97
N LYS A 92 -13.99 5.11 3.20
CA LYS A 92 -15.02 4.44 4.00
C LYS A 92 -16.45 4.74 3.50
N ASN A 93 -16.63 5.95 2.99
CA ASN A 93 -17.92 6.48 2.52
C ASN A 93 -17.71 7.61 1.50
N HIS A 94 -18.81 8.25 1.08
CA HIS A 94 -18.76 9.32 0.09
C HIS A 94 -17.95 10.56 0.54
N ILE A 95 -17.94 10.88 1.85
CA ILE A 95 -17.10 11.97 2.40
C ILE A 95 -15.64 11.59 2.25
N GLY A 96 -15.28 10.37 2.66
CA GLY A 96 -13.91 9.85 2.49
C GLY A 96 -13.47 9.81 1.03
N TYR A 97 -14.34 9.42 0.10
CA TYR A 97 -14.03 9.47 -1.33
C TYR A 97 -13.68 10.89 -1.79
N LYS A 98 -14.48 11.90 -1.43
CA LYS A 98 -14.20 13.30 -1.75
C LYS A 98 -12.90 13.80 -1.13
N ASN A 99 -12.62 13.39 0.11
CA ASN A 99 -11.39 13.75 0.80
C ASN A 99 -10.17 13.07 0.18
N LEU A 100 -10.28 11.79 -0.22
CA LEU A 100 -9.22 11.08 -0.92
C LEU A 100 -8.90 11.71 -2.28
N VAL A 101 -9.92 12.09 -3.07
CA VAL A 101 -9.76 12.84 -4.33
C VAL A 101 -9.03 14.17 -4.07
N LYS A 102 -9.42 14.90 -2.99
CA LYS A 102 -8.77 16.16 -2.62
C LYS A 102 -7.31 15.99 -2.25
N LEU A 103 -7.01 15.00 -1.40
CA LEU A 103 -5.63 14.67 -1.01
C LEU A 103 -4.78 14.30 -2.23
N THR A 104 -5.30 13.44 -3.12
CA THR A 104 -4.62 13.05 -4.36
C THR A 104 -4.39 14.28 -5.26
N THR A 105 -5.39 15.16 -5.42
CA THR A 105 -5.23 16.37 -6.23
C THR A 105 -4.15 17.30 -5.68
N ILE A 106 -4.19 17.58 -4.37
CA ILE A 106 -3.20 18.45 -3.71
C ILE A 106 -1.80 17.85 -3.82
N SER A 107 -1.65 16.54 -3.63
CA SER A 107 -0.34 15.87 -3.73
C SER A 107 0.31 16.05 -5.10
N HIS A 108 -0.49 16.03 -6.17
CA HIS A 108 0.00 16.25 -7.54
C HIS A 108 0.27 17.71 -7.87
N LEU A 109 -0.57 18.63 -7.40
CA LEU A 109 -0.44 20.05 -7.72
C LEU A 109 0.65 20.76 -6.89
N ASN A 110 0.77 20.41 -5.61
CA ASN A 110 1.61 21.11 -4.64
C ASN A 110 2.67 20.22 -3.98
N GLY A 111 2.44 18.90 -3.93
CA GLY A 111 3.22 17.96 -3.15
C GLY A 111 4.27 17.16 -3.92
N MET A 112 4.56 17.49 -5.19
CA MET A 112 5.54 16.72 -5.96
C MET A 112 6.94 16.83 -5.34
N ARG A 113 7.52 15.68 -4.98
CA ARG A 113 8.86 15.56 -4.37
C ARG A 113 9.71 14.57 -5.12
N GLY A 114 10.97 14.95 -5.37
CA GLY A 114 11.91 14.17 -6.17
C GLY A 114 12.21 14.81 -7.51
N ARG A 115 12.90 14.06 -8.41
CA ARG A 115 13.28 14.54 -9.74
C ARG A 115 13.02 13.45 -10.79
N GLY A 116 12.57 13.85 -11.96
CA GLY A 116 12.33 12.96 -13.10
C GLY A 116 11.38 11.81 -12.73
N ILE A 117 11.70 10.60 -13.13
CA ILE A 117 10.91 9.39 -12.90
C ILE A 117 10.78 9.00 -11.41
N PHE A 118 11.62 9.56 -10.54
CA PHE A 118 11.56 9.37 -9.09
C PHE A 118 10.74 10.45 -8.37
N SER A 119 10.09 11.34 -9.12
CA SER A 119 9.16 12.30 -8.53
C SER A 119 7.91 11.59 -8.04
N ARG A 120 7.43 11.94 -6.84
CA ARG A 120 6.25 11.31 -6.23
C ARG A 120 5.32 12.38 -5.66
N PRO A 121 3.99 12.21 -5.82
CA PRO A 121 3.00 13.11 -5.26
C PRO A 121 2.84 12.85 -3.76
N CYS A 122 3.30 13.76 -2.94
CA CYS A 122 3.32 13.61 -1.48
C CYS A 122 2.25 14.47 -0.81
N ILE A 123 1.77 13.98 0.32
CA ILE A 123 1.02 14.76 1.31
C ILE A 123 1.85 14.85 2.60
N ASP A 124 1.53 15.81 3.44
CA ASP A 124 2.04 15.87 4.80
C ASP A 124 0.98 15.47 5.84
N LYS A 125 1.41 15.35 7.09
CA LYS A 125 0.54 14.98 8.20
C LYS A 125 -0.53 16.04 8.51
N PHE A 126 -0.27 17.31 8.16
CA PHE A 126 -1.25 18.39 8.31
C PHE A 126 -2.43 18.19 7.34
N LEU A 127 -2.17 17.93 6.08
CA LEU A 127 -3.20 17.64 5.09
C LEU A 127 -3.99 16.38 5.42
N LEU A 128 -3.29 15.33 5.85
CA LEU A 128 -3.93 14.09 6.25
C LEU A 128 -4.91 14.33 7.41
N ASN A 129 -4.51 15.11 8.43
CA ASN A 129 -5.40 15.49 9.53
C ASN A 129 -6.58 16.36 9.06
N LYS A 130 -6.33 17.29 8.14
CA LYS A 130 -7.36 18.21 7.62
C LYS A 130 -8.48 17.48 6.86
N TYR A 131 -8.13 16.40 6.14
CA TYR A 131 -9.05 15.66 5.27
C TYR A 131 -9.31 14.23 5.73
N LYS A 132 -9.14 13.92 7.02
CA LYS A 132 -9.25 12.56 7.58
C LYS A 132 -10.64 11.95 7.56
N ASP A 133 -11.70 12.76 7.55
CA ASP A 133 -13.06 12.31 7.75
C ASP A 133 -13.51 11.32 6.66
N GLY A 134 -14.04 10.18 7.10
CA GLY A 134 -14.51 9.12 6.22
C GLY A 134 -13.39 8.33 5.53
N LEU A 135 -12.15 8.42 6.01
CA LEU A 135 -11.02 7.61 5.55
C LEU A 135 -10.74 6.46 6.53
N ILE A 136 -10.29 5.34 5.98
CA ILE A 136 -9.66 4.23 6.68
C ILE A 136 -8.20 4.21 6.27
N VAL A 137 -7.30 3.95 7.22
CA VAL A 137 -5.86 4.02 6.99
C VAL A 137 -5.16 2.77 7.49
N SER A 138 -4.19 2.26 6.73
CA SER A 138 -3.27 1.21 7.20
C SER A 138 -1.81 1.59 6.98
N THR A 139 -0.92 0.89 7.70
CA THR A 139 0.52 1.19 7.73
C THR A 139 1.27 0.87 6.45
N ALA A 140 0.59 0.34 5.45
CA ALA A 140 1.15 -0.11 4.17
C ALA A 140 2.24 -1.19 4.31
N CYS A 141 3.10 -1.30 3.30
CA CYS A 141 4.19 -2.27 3.19
C CYS A 141 5.44 -1.85 3.98
N LEU A 142 6.59 -2.49 3.73
CA LEU A 142 7.89 -2.10 4.31
C LEU A 142 8.28 -0.64 4.00
N GLY A 143 7.67 0.00 3.00
CA GLY A 143 7.81 1.42 2.69
C GLY A 143 7.12 2.37 3.68
N GLY A 144 6.25 1.86 4.55
CA GLY A 144 5.50 2.63 5.54
C GLY A 144 6.38 3.25 6.64
N GLU A 145 5.86 4.28 7.30
CA GLU A 145 6.62 5.02 8.31
C GLU A 145 6.94 4.16 9.54
N ILE A 146 5.94 3.40 10.04
CA ILE A 146 6.10 2.52 11.19
C ILE A 146 7.02 1.34 10.87
N PRO A 147 6.83 0.57 9.78
CA PRO A 147 7.76 -0.46 9.35
C PRO A 147 9.20 0.04 9.23
N GLN A 148 9.39 1.23 8.68
CA GLN A 148 10.73 1.81 8.54
C GLN A 148 11.37 2.24 9.87
N ALA A 149 10.61 2.61 10.87
CA ALA A 149 11.11 2.87 12.22
C ALA A 149 11.54 1.55 12.90
N ILE A 150 10.73 0.49 12.75
CA ILE A 150 11.03 -0.85 13.26
C ILE A 150 12.34 -1.38 12.66
N LEU A 151 12.49 -1.35 11.32
CA LEU A 151 13.69 -1.84 10.62
C LEU A 151 14.96 -1.08 10.99
N LYS A 152 14.84 0.15 11.51
CA LYS A 152 15.96 0.93 12.05
C LYS A 152 16.20 0.69 13.54
N GLY A 153 15.51 -0.25 14.17
CA GLY A 153 15.59 -0.53 15.60
C GLY A 153 15.02 0.56 16.51
N ARG A 154 14.20 1.50 15.96
CA ARG A 154 13.62 2.60 16.72
C ARG A 154 12.18 2.26 17.11
N LEU A 155 12.05 1.30 18.03
CA LEU A 155 10.74 0.76 18.41
C LEU A 155 9.87 1.78 19.16
N ASP A 156 10.47 2.62 19.97
CA ASP A 156 9.83 3.76 20.66
C ASP A 156 9.19 4.73 19.64
N VAL A 157 9.95 5.09 18.62
CA VAL A 157 9.46 5.97 17.53
C VAL A 157 8.33 5.29 16.73
N ALA A 158 8.46 3.98 16.47
CA ALA A 158 7.40 3.23 15.78
C ALA A 158 6.09 3.24 16.58
N GLU A 159 6.19 3.07 17.89
CA GLU A 159 5.06 3.10 18.81
C GLU A 159 4.42 4.51 18.87
N ASP A 160 5.21 5.57 18.99
CA ASP A 160 4.73 6.95 19.00
C ASP A 160 3.98 7.30 17.69
N ILE A 161 4.50 6.87 16.54
CA ILE A 161 3.84 7.06 15.25
C ILE A 161 2.51 6.31 15.21
N ALA A 162 2.47 5.05 15.68
CA ALA A 162 1.23 4.26 15.74
C ALA A 162 0.17 4.92 16.62
N LEU A 163 0.57 5.46 17.76
CA LEU A 163 -0.31 6.20 18.67
C LEU A 163 -0.83 7.50 18.04
N TRP A 164 0.00 8.19 17.26
CA TRP A 164 -0.43 9.37 16.51
C TRP A 164 -1.52 9.03 15.50
N TYR A 165 -1.35 7.96 14.69
CA TYR A 165 -2.37 7.52 13.75
C TYR A 165 -3.63 7.03 14.46
N LYS A 166 -3.48 6.26 15.56
CA LYS A 166 -4.62 5.81 16.38
C LYS A 166 -5.42 6.99 16.94
N LYS A 167 -4.75 8.03 17.44
CA LYS A 167 -5.42 9.25 17.92
C LYS A 167 -6.18 9.95 16.80
N LEU A 168 -5.66 9.91 15.56
CA LEU A 168 -6.24 10.61 14.43
C LEU A 168 -7.44 9.88 13.82
N PHE A 169 -7.37 8.55 13.69
CA PHE A 169 -8.34 7.73 12.96
C PHE A 169 -9.14 6.78 13.85
N ALA A 170 -8.80 6.65 15.14
CA ALA A 170 -9.45 5.76 16.12
C ALA A 170 -9.59 4.32 15.57
N ASP A 171 -10.82 3.81 15.41
CA ASP A 171 -11.12 2.47 14.92
C ASP A 171 -10.92 2.27 13.41
N ASP A 172 -10.68 3.34 12.67
CA ASP A 172 -10.40 3.35 11.24
C ASP A 172 -8.90 3.32 10.93
N PHE A 173 -8.03 3.12 11.93
CA PHE A 173 -6.61 2.86 11.77
C PHE A 173 -6.27 1.39 11.98
N TYR A 174 -5.47 0.83 11.07
CA TYR A 174 -5.04 -0.56 11.08
C TYR A 174 -3.52 -0.67 10.94
N LEU A 175 -2.93 -1.64 11.64
CA LEU A 175 -1.58 -2.11 11.36
C LEU A 175 -1.67 -3.16 10.26
N GLU A 176 -0.82 -3.08 9.26
CA GLU A 176 -0.82 -3.97 8.11
C GLU A 176 0.39 -4.88 8.15
N ILE A 177 0.17 -6.18 8.10
CA ILE A 177 1.20 -7.21 8.00
C ILE A 177 1.18 -7.85 6.62
N GLN A 178 2.35 -8.19 6.12
CA GLN A 178 2.56 -8.83 4.82
C GLN A 178 3.61 -9.93 4.96
N ASP A 179 3.56 -10.96 4.13
CA ASP A 179 4.58 -12.00 4.10
C ASP A 179 5.01 -12.28 2.66
N HIS A 180 6.11 -11.65 2.26
CA HIS A 180 6.76 -11.89 0.97
C HIS A 180 8.01 -12.77 1.13
N GLY A 181 8.10 -13.49 2.26
CA GLY A 181 9.20 -14.42 2.55
C GLY A 181 10.48 -13.74 3.03
N SER A 182 10.51 -12.41 3.17
CA SER A 182 11.70 -11.67 3.61
C SER A 182 11.91 -11.73 5.13
N ILE A 183 13.14 -11.56 5.57
CA ILE A 183 13.47 -11.43 7.00
C ILE A 183 12.87 -10.12 7.54
N GLU A 184 12.89 -9.09 6.73
CA GLU A 184 12.35 -7.77 7.04
C GLU A 184 10.85 -7.83 7.34
N ASP A 185 10.06 -8.55 6.53
CA ASP A 185 8.62 -8.76 6.79
C ASP A 185 8.40 -9.41 8.15
N ARG A 186 9.16 -10.46 8.45
CA ARG A 186 9.04 -11.18 9.73
C ARG A 186 9.36 -10.30 10.94
N ILE A 187 10.44 -9.51 10.85
CA ILE A 187 10.81 -8.55 11.91
C ILE A 187 9.69 -7.54 12.12
N VAL A 188 9.21 -6.95 11.04
CA VAL A 188 8.15 -5.92 11.09
C VAL A 188 6.85 -6.50 11.61
N ASN A 189 6.41 -7.66 11.11
CA ASN A 189 5.17 -8.31 11.54
C ASN A 189 5.15 -8.60 13.03
N VAL A 190 6.25 -9.13 13.59
CA VAL A 190 6.34 -9.42 15.04
C VAL A 190 6.15 -8.15 15.86
N GLU A 191 6.80 -7.06 15.50
CA GLU A 191 6.70 -5.80 16.26
C GLU A 191 5.33 -5.13 16.06
N LEU A 192 4.75 -5.16 14.85
CA LEU A 192 3.40 -4.66 14.60
C LEU A 192 2.34 -5.43 15.43
N LEU A 193 2.47 -6.75 15.55
CA LEU A 193 1.57 -7.56 16.37
C LEU A 193 1.69 -7.19 17.86
N LYS A 194 2.91 -6.91 18.37
CA LYS A 194 3.13 -6.46 19.74
C LYS A 194 2.50 -5.08 19.97
N ILE A 195 2.73 -4.11 19.06
CA ILE A 195 2.14 -2.77 19.12
C ILE A 195 0.60 -2.87 19.08
N GLY A 196 0.06 -3.67 18.15
CA GLY A 196 -1.37 -3.89 18.00
C GLY A 196 -2.01 -4.43 19.29
N LYS A 197 -1.40 -5.45 19.89
CA LYS A 197 -1.87 -6.02 21.16
C LYS A 197 -1.78 -5.03 22.32
N LYS A 198 -0.64 -4.33 22.45
CA LYS A 198 -0.39 -3.36 23.54
C LYS A 198 -1.38 -2.20 23.50
N HIS A 199 -1.65 -1.68 22.32
CA HIS A 199 -2.45 -0.47 22.15
C HIS A 199 -3.87 -0.72 21.61
N GLN A 200 -4.30 -1.98 21.51
CA GLN A 200 -5.62 -2.33 20.98
C GLN A 200 -5.86 -1.73 19.56
N ILE A 201 -4.85 -1.83 18.69
CA ILE A 201 -4.96 -1.46 17.28
C ILE A 201 -5.20 -2.73 16.50
N LYS A 202 -6.22 -2.73 15.64
CA LYS A 202 -6.55 -3.87 14.78
C LYS A 202 -5.42 -4.12 13.77
N VAL A 203 -5.15 -5.40 13.50
CA VAL A 203 -4.16 -5.83 12.51
C VAL A 203 -4.90 -6.44 11.33
N ILE A 204 -4.49 -6.09 10.13
CA ILE A 204 -4.95 -6.70 8.88
C ILE A 204 -3.77 -7.33 8.15
N ALA A 205 -4.08 -8.30 7.29
CA ALA A 205 -3.11 -8.95 6.44
C ALA A 205 -3.43 -8.65 4.97
N THR A 206 -2.41 -8.30 4.18
CA THR A 206 -2.54 -8.01 2.75
C THR A 206 -1.41 -8.65 1.96
N ASN A 207 -1.57 -8.72 0.63
CA ASN A 207 -0.57 -9.29 -0.27
C ASN A 207 0.27 -8.23 -0.98
N ASP A 208 -0.15 -6.96 -0.97
CA ASP A 208 0.50 -5.91 -1.77
C ASP A 208 0.69 -6.36 -3.23
N ALA A 209 -0.42 -6.80 -3.86
CA ALA A 209 -0.38 -7.49 -5.13
C ALA A 209 0.01 -6.54 -6.27
N HIS A 210 1.07 -6.90 -7.02
CA HIS A 210 1.59 -6.15 -8.16
C HIS A 210 1.38 -6.86 -9.49
N TYR A 211 1.05 -8.15 -9.48
CA TYR A 211 0.72 -8.96 -10.65
C TYR A 211 -0.31 -10.05 -10.29
N ILE A 212 -0.90 -10.69 -11.30
CA ILE A 212 -2.05 -11.58 -11.12
C ILE A 212 -1.62 -13.01 -10.80
N SER A 213 -0.58 -13.50 -11.47
CA SER A 213 -0.18 -14.90 -11.42
C SER A 213 1.34 -15.07 -11.51
N ASN A 214 1.81 -16.29 -11.22
CA ASN A 214 3.22 -16.65 -11.35
C ASN A 214 3.76 -16.45 -12.77
N MET A 215 2.91 -16.49 -13.78
CA MET A 215 3.31 -16.31 -15.19
C MET A 215 3.69 -14.85 -15.48
N ASP A 216 3.27 -13.91 -14.63
CA ASP A 216 3.52 -12.49 -14.82
C ASP A 216 4.85 -12.05 -14.19
N VAL A 217 5.51 -12.89 -13.38
CA VAL A 217 6.72 -12.56 -12.62
C VAL A 217 7.85 -12.08 -13.52
N GLU A 218 8.12 -12.76 -14.63
CA GLU A 218 9.19 -12.40 -15.56
C GLU A 218 8.90 -11.07 -16.26
N SER A 219 7.65 -10.87 -16.69
CA SER A 219 7.21 -9.62 -17.31
C SER A 219 7.27 -8.44 -16.33
N HIS A 220 6.88 -8.66 -15.08
CA HIS A 220 6.98 -7.68 -14.02
C HIS A 220 8.44 -7.33 -13.70
N ASP A 221 9.33 -8.31 -13.66
CA ASP A 221 10.77 -8.10 -13.46
C ASP A 221 11.38 -7.23 -14.57
N ALA A 222 10.96 -7.45 -15.83
CA ALA A 222 11.35 -6.61 -16.95
C ALA A 222 10.82 -5.15 -16.79
N LEU A 223 9.58 -5.00 -16.31
CA LEU A 223 8.98 -3.68 -16.04
C LEU A 223 9.78 -2.90 -15.00
N LEU A 224 10.21 -3.55 -13.90
CA LEU A 224 11.07 -2.94 -12.88
C LEU A 224 12.45 -2.54 -13.43
N CYS A 225 12.98 -3.27 -14.40
CA CYS A 225 14.20 -2.89 -15.10
C CYS A 225 14.01 -1.58 -15.89
N VAL A 226 12.87 -1.41 -16.57
CA VAL A 226 12.52 -0.15 -17.25
C VAL A 226 12.41 0.99 -16.25
N LEU A 227 11.71 0.79 -15.12
CA LEU A 227 11.58 1.79 -14.04
C LEU A 227 12.95 2.26 -13.52
N THR A 228 13.86 1.35 -13.32
CA THR A 228 15.14 1.64 -12.63
C THR A 228 16.30 1.94 -13.60
N GLY A 229 16.07 1.82 -14.91
CA GLY A 229 17.11 1.97 -15.94
C GLY A 229 18.18 0.87 -15.85
N LYS A 230 17.79 -0.35 -15.44
CA LYS A 230 18.65 -1.51 -15.27
C LYS A 230 18.39 -2.56 -16.34
N LEU A 231 19.33 -3.48 -16.53
CA LEU A 231 19.19 -4.65 -17.38
C LEU A 231 18.74 -5.86 -16.53
N ILE A 232 18.05 -6.80 -17.15
CA ILE A 232 17.67 -8.07 -16.50
C ILE A 232 18.90 -8.83 -16.01
N SER A 233 20.03 -8.69 -16.71
CA SER A 233 21.34 -9.31 -16.35
C SER A 233 22.04 -8.64 -15.17
N ASP A 234 21.61 -7.46 -14.73
CA ASP A 234 22.25 -6.76 -13.61
C ASP A 234 21.95 -7.51 -12.29
N GLU A 235 22.99 -7.88 -11.54
CA GLU A 235 22.82 -8.57 -10.26
C GLU A 235 22.24 -7.66 -9.16
N LYS A 236 22.66 -6.38 -9.15
CA LYS A 236 22.24 -5.39 -8.15
C LYS A 236 21.11 -4.50 -8.71
N ARG A 237 19.88 -4.98 -8.63
CA ARG A 237 18.70 -4.25 -9.08
C ARG A 237 17.48 -4.57 -8.20
N LEU A 238 16.46 -3.76 -8.30
CA LEU A 238 15.18 -4.04 -7.69
C LEU A 238 14.57 -5.28 -8.33
N ARG A 239 14.16 -6.24 -7.53
CA ARG A 239 13.43 -7.45 -7.92
C ARG A 239 12.40 -7.77 -6.86
N TYR A 240 11.25 -8.17 -7.30
CA TYR A 240 10.29 -8.89 -6.47
C TYR A 240 10.55 -10.37 -6.71
N THR A 241 11.05 -11.06 -5.69
CA THR A 241 11.43 -12.46 -5.79
C THR A 241 10.26 -13.34 -5.37
N GLY A 242 9.94 -14.36 -6.17
CA GLY A 242 8.92 -15.31 -5.82
C GLY A 242 7.54 -14.97 -6.35
N THR A 243 6.54 -15.56 -5.73
CA THR A 243 5.13 -15.48 -6.15
C THR A 243 4.24 -14.79 -5.11
N GLU A 244 4.84 -14.12 -4.15
CA GLU A 244 4.18 -13.60 -2.96
C GLU A 244 3.38 -12.34 -3.24
N TYR A 245 3.75 -11.58 -4.31
CA TYR A 245 3.07 -10.34 -4.74
C TYR A 245 1.91 -10.60 -5.70
N ILE A 246 1.40 -11.84 -5.77
CA ILE A 246 0.26 -12.20 -6.61
C ILE A 246 -1.07 -11.88 -5.93
N LEU A 247 -2.09 -11.66 -6.75
CA LEU A 247 -3.46 -11.61 -6.26
C LEU A 247 -3.96 -13.03 -5.94
N SER A 248 -3.91 -13.40 -4.66
CA SER A 248 -4.30 -14.72 -4.18
C SER A 248 -5.12 -14.64 -2.91
N LEU A 249 -5.72 -15.75 -2.51
CA LEU A 249 -6.17 -15.96 -1.14
C LEU A 249 -4.92 -16.03 -0.28
N ILE A 250 -4.87 -15.20 0.73
CA ILE A 250 -3.68 -14.87 1.51
C ILE A 250 -2.78 -16.06 1.84
N HIS A 251 -1.50 -15.93 1.55
CA HIS A 251 -0.45 -16.90 1.91
C HIS A 251 0.24 -16.55 3.23
N ILE A 252 -0.39 -15.80 4.13
CA ILE A 252 0.13 -15.73 5.49
C ILE A 252 -0.07 -17.11 6.06
N SER A 253 0.92 -17.99 5.81
CA SER A 253 1.02 -19.27 6.45
C SER A 253 0.96 -19.04 7.94
N GLU A 254 0.13 -19.84 8.63
CA GLU A 254 0.22 -19.93 10.08
C GLU A 254 1.69 -20.04 10.48
N PRO A 255 2.13 -19.34 11.55
CA PRO A 255 3.50 -19.42 12.01
C PRO A 255 3.87 -20.90 12.06
N THR A 256 4.77 -21.31 11.19
CA THR A 256 5.22 -22.69 11.06
C THR A 256 5.51 -23.21 12.46
N ARG A 257 4.65 -24.10 12.95
CA ARG A 257 5.01 -24.96 14.06
C ARG A 257 6.29 -25.63 13.63
N HIS A 258 7.41 -25.22 14.20
CA HIS A 258 8.65 -25.96 14.11
C HIS A 258 8.31 -27.39 14.53
N ARG A 259 8.19 -28.28 13.56
CA ARG A 259 8.33 -29.70 13.83
C ARG A 259 9.80 -29.90 14.18
N GLY A 260 10.04 -30.06 15.48
CA GLY A 260 11.31 -30.52 16.00
C GLY A 260 11.70 -31.89 15.48
#